data_8c76e5c00eebe277445a37f5fa88a52f
#
_entry.id   8c76e5c00eebe277445a37f5fa88a52f
#
_cell.length_a   1.000
_cell.length_b   1.000
_cell.length_c   1.000
_cell.angle_alpha   90.00
_cell.angle_beta   90.00
_cell.angle_gamma   90.00
#
_symmetry.space_group_name_H-M   'P 1'
#
loop_
_entity.id
_entity.type
_entity.pdbx_description
1 polymer ?
#
loop_
_entity_poly.entity_id
_entity_poly.type
_entity_poly.pdbx_seq_one_letter_code
_entity_poly.pdbx_strand_id
1 'polypeptide(L)'
;EAKKNIDAATTDEAVSQAKTAGTTEVNGVNPTAQSKPSAKQAIDDALKAKEAAIDSRTDLTDEEKAAAKADAKAKADEAKKNIDAATTDEAVSQAKTAGTTEITSINPQAVAKPAAKQAIDDALKAKEVAIDSRTDLTDEEKAVAKADAKAKAEEAKKNIDAATTDEAVSQA
;
A
#
# COMPACT_ATOMS: atom_id res chain seq x y z
N GLU A 1 -30.72 -31.96 -26.12
CA GLU A 1 -30.66 -32.08 -27.60
C GLU A 1 -30.16 -33.47 -27.98
N ALA A 2 -28.97 -33.91 -27.55
CA ALA A 2 -28.35 -35.18 -27.95
C ALA A 2 -29.22 -36.42 -27.69
N LYS A 3 -29.88 -36.53 -26.53
CA LYS A 3 -30.83 -37.62 -26.24
C LYS A 3 -32.00 -37.64 -27.21
N LYS A 4 -32.54 -36.48 -27.53
CA LYS A 4 -33.65 -36.31 -28.48
C LYS A 4 -33.28 -36.79 -29.89
N ASN A 5 -32.04 -36.50 -30.30
CA ASN A 5 -31.53 -36.95 -31.59
C ASN A 5 -31.29 -38.47 -31.64
N ILE A 6 -30.90 -39.10 -30.51
CA ILE A 6 -30.77 -40.54 -30.39
C ILE A 6 -32.15 -41.22 -30.48
N ASP A 7 -33.16 -40.68 -29.75
CA ASP A 7 -34.50 -41.21 -29.71
C ASP A 7 -35.22 -41.12 -31.08
N ALA A 8 -34.85 -40.10 -31.87
CA ALA A 8 -35.40 -39.90 -33.23
C ALA A 8 -34.68 -40.70 -34.32
N ALA A 9 -33.53 -41.30 -34.01
CA ALA A 9 -32.74 -42.07 -34.97
C ALA A 9 -33.37 -43.41 -35.27
N THR A 10 -33.50 -43.76 -36.55
CA THR A 10 -34.16 -44.97 -37.05
C THR A 10 -33.20 -46.05 -37.50
N THR A 11 -31.88 -45.80 -37.48
CA THR A 11 -30.84 -46.77 -37.86
C THR A 11 -29.72 -46.79 -36.83
N ASP A 12 -29.02 -47.88 -36.67
CA ASP A 12 -27.87 -48.03 -35.76
C ASP A 12 -26.75 -47.02 -36.09
N GLU A 13 -26.54 -46.70 -37.35
CA GLU A 13 -25.56 -45.73 -37.78
C GLU A 13 -25.99 -44.32 -37.32
N ALA A 14 -27.26 -43.95 -37.50
CA ALA A 14 -27.77 -42.68 -37.02
C ALA A 14 -27.72 -42.49 -35.52
N VAL A 15 -28.00 -43.60 -34.76
CA VAL A 15 -27.83 -43.64 -33.29
C VAL A 15 -26.36 -43.42 -32.91
N SER A 16 -25.41 -44.07 -33.59
CA SER A 16 -23.99 -43.92 -33.36
C SER A 16 -23.48 -42.50 -33.64
N GLN A 17 -23.95 -41.91 -34.72
CA GLN A 17 -23.60 -40.50 -35.06
C GLN A 17 -24.18 -39.53 -34.05
N ALA A 18 -25.41 -39.66 -33.65
CA ALA A 18 -26.09 -38.80 -32.65
C ALA A 18 -25.37 -38.92 -31.27
N LYS A 19 -25.00 -40.13 -30.89
CA LYS A 19 -24.21 -40.39 -29.67
C LYS A 19 -22.84 -39.66 -29.74
N THR A 20 -22.11 -39.81 -30.86
CA THR A 20 -20.79 -39.23 -31.01
C THR A 20 -20.88 -37.71 -30.98
N ALA A 21 -21.83 -37.12 -31.72
CA ALA A 21 -22.07 -35.67 -31.72
C ALA A 21 -22.40 -35.16 -30.31
N GLY A 22 -23.34 -35.80 -29.61
CA GLY A 22 -23.72 -35.41 -28.28
C GLY A 22 -22.59 -35.53 -27.25
N THR A 23 -21.77 -36.59 -27.37
CA THR A 23 -20.59 -36.77 -26.52
C THR A 23 -19.57 -35.67 -26.79
N THR A 24 -19.33 -35.30 -28.04
CA THR A 24 -18.42 -34.21 -28.44
C THR A 24 -18.92 -32.89 -27.88
N GLU A 25 -20.21 -32.58 -28.00
CA GLU A 25 -20.79 -31.35 -27.44
C GLU A 25 -20.62 -31.25 -25.92
N VAL A 26 -20.93 -32.35 -25.19
CA VAL A 26 -20.78 -32.39 -23.73
C VAL A 26 -19.31 -32.23 -23.31
N ASN A 27 -18.40 -32.96 -23.99
CA ASN A 27 -16.97 -32.85 -23.71
C ASN A 27 -16.37 -31.50 -24.11
N GLY A 28 -17.01 -30.78 -25.03
CA GLY A 28 -16.60 -29.45 -25.47
C GLY A 28 -17.00 -28.34 -24.49
N VAL A 29 -17.81 -28.63 -23.47
CA VAL A 29 -18.15 -27.64 -22.43
C VAL A 29 -16.91 -27.35 -21.59
N ASN A 30 -16.33 -26.19 -21.82
CA ASN A 30 -15.14 -25.73 -21.10
C ASN A 30 -15.45 -24.41 -20.38
N PRO A 31 -15.75 -24.44 -19.07
CA PRO A 31 -16.03 -23.23 -18.33
C PRO A 31 -14.79 -22.36 -18.22
N THR A 32 -14.95 -21.06 -18.41
CA THR A 32 -13.87 -20.09 -18.22
C THR A 32 -14.02 -19.40 -16.88
N ALA A 33 -12.98 -19.47 -16.08
CA ALA A 33 -12.94 -18.77 -14.81
C ALA A 33 -12.82 -17.25 -15.05
N GLN A 34 -13.67 -16.45 -14.43
CA GLN A 34 -13.69 -14.99 -14.54
C GLN A 34 -13.70 -14.28 -13.18
N SER A 35 -14.49 -14.76 -12.23
CA SER A 35 -14.70 -14.07 -10.95
C SER A 35 -13.41 -13.91 -10.16
N LYS A 36 -12.66 -14.97 -9.95
CA LYS A 36 -11.40 -14.94 -9.18
C LYS A 36 -10.29 -14.13 -9.88
N PRO A 37 -10.02 -14.32 -11.19
CA PRO A 37 -9.04 -13.49 -11.89
C PRO A 37 -9.36 -12.00 -11.84
N SER A 38 -10.62 -11.61 -12.07
CA SER A 38 -11.06 -10.21 -11.99
C SER A 38 -10.93 -9.63 -10.58
N ALA A 39 -11.26 -10.43 -9.57
CA ALA A 39 -11.09 -10.01 -8.18
C ALA A 39 -9.61 -9.82 -7.80
N LYS A 40 -8.73 -10.73 -8.21
CA LYS A 40 -7.29 -10.59 -7.99
C LYS A 40 -6.69 -9.38 -8.71
N GLN A 41 -7.15 -9.10 -9.94
CA GLN A 41 -6.74 -7.89 -10.66
C GLN A 41 -7.10 -6.63 -9.88
N ALA A 42 -8.31 -6.56 -9.29
CA ALA A 42 -8.72 -5.43 -8.47
C ALA A 42 -7.84 -5.26 -7.21
N ILE A 43 -7.36 -6.37 -6.62
CA ILE A 43 -6.39 -6.33 -5.51
C ILE A 43 -5.04 -5.77 -6.00
N ASP A 44 -4.56 -6.20 -7.17
CA ASP A 44 -3.31 -5.71 -7.75
C ASP A 44 -3.39 -4.22 -8.09
N ASP A 45 -4.52 -3.77 -8.63
CA ASP A 45 -4.75 -2.35 -8.93
C ASP A 45 -4.79 -1.50 -7.66
N ALA A 46 -5.45 -1.99 -6.60
CA ALA A 46 -5.48 -1.32 -5.29
C ALA A 46 -4.08 -1.24 -4.66
N LEU A 47 -3.28 -2.32 -4.74
CA LEU A 47 -1.90 -2.33 -4.26
C LEU A 47 -1.06 -1.31 -5.00
N LYS A 48 -1.07 -1.33 -6.33
CA LYS A 48 -0.33 -0.39 -7.17
C LYS A 48 -0.70 1.07 -6.86
N ALA A 49 -1.99 1.37 -6.72
CA ALA A 49 -2.44 2.70 -6.36
C ALA A 49 -1.96 3.13 -4.97
N LYS A 50 -1.97 2.20 -3.99
CA LYS A 50 -1.47 2.47 -2.63
C LYS A 50 0.03 2.70 -2.62
N GLU A 51 0.81 1.88 -3.33
CA GLU A 51 2.27 2.05 -3.45
C GLU A 51 2.62 3.42 -4.05
N ALA A 52 1.94 3.82 -5.12
CA ALA A 52 2.12 5.15 -5.72
C ALA A 52 1.76 6.29 -4.75
N ALA A 53 0.69 6.13 -3.97
CA ALA A 53 0.31 7.11 -2.95
C ALA A 53 1.35 7.21 -1.82
N ILE A 54 1.93 6.09 -1.39
CA ILE A 54 3.02 6.06 -0.40
C ILE A 54 4.27 6.73 -0.98
N ASP A 55 4.64 6.42 -2.22
CA ASP A 55 5.84 6.99 -2.87
C ASP A 55 5.74 8.51 -3.02
N SER A 56 4.55 9.06 -3.21
CA SER A 56 4.32 10.50 -3.32
C SER A 56 4.44 11.27 -1.99
N ARG A 57 4.48 10.58 -0.84
CA ARG A 57 4.64 11.19 0.49
C ARG A 57 6.05 11.73 0.67
N THR A 58 6.18 13.03 0.93
CA THR A 58 7.46 13.71 1.16
C THR A 58 7.83 13.81 2.64
N ASP A 59 6.86 13.59 3.50
CA ASP A 59 7.02 13.58 4.96
C ASP A 59 7.58 12.27 5.51
N LEU A 60 7.55 11.19 4.71
CA LEU A 60 8.07 9.88 5.06
C LEU A 60 9.51 9.71 4.58
N THR A 61 10.31 8.95 5.33
CA THR A 61 11.61 8.45 4.86
C THR A 61 11.43 7.25 3.92
N ASP A 62 12.48 6.87 3.21
CA ASP A 62 12.46 5.72 2.31
C ASP A 62 12.24 4.41 3.08
N GLU A 63 12.74 4.32 4.33
CA GLU A 63 12.53 3.20 5.22
C GLU A 63 11.05 3.09 5.67
N GLU A 64 10.44 4.22 6.04
CA GLU A 64 9.01 4.27 6.41
C GLU A 64 8.12 3.92 5.21
N LYS A 65 8.46 4.40 4.00
CA LYS A 65 7.77 4.02 2.76
C LYS A 65 7.92 2.53 2.46
N ALA A 66 9.15 1.99 2.60
CA ALA A 66 9.41 0.57 2.36
C ALA A 66 8.59 -0.31 3.32
N ALA A 67 8.53 0.03 4.60
CA ALA A 67 7.74 -0.68 5.59
C ALA A 67 6.24 -0.65 5.25
N ALA A 68 5.71 0.51 4.88
CA ALA A 68 4.30 0.67 4.50
C ALA A 68 3.95 -0.10 3.22
N LYS A 69 4.84 -0.12 2.22
CA LYS A 69 4.65 -0.91 1.00
C LYS A 69 4.72 -2.42 1.28
N ALA A 70 5.59 -2.85 2.18
CA ALA A 70 5.64 -4.25 2.61
C ALA A 70 4.34 -4.69 3.30
N ASP A 71 3.75 -3.85 4.15
CA ASP A 71 2.45 -4.11 4.77
C ASP A 71 1.33 -4.19 3.70
N ALA A 72 1.29 -3.24 2.76
CA ALA A 72 0.32 -3.24 1.66
C ALA A 72 0.42 -4.51 0.82
N LYS A 73 1.62 -4.96 0.52
CA LYS A 73 1.86 -6.20 -0.20
C LYS A 73 1.39 -7.43 0.59
N ALA A 74 1.66 -7.49 1.88
CA ALA A 74 1.22 -8.59 2.74
C ALA A 74 -0.32 -8.69 2.76
N LYS A 75 -1.03 -7.55 2.86
CA LYS A 75 -2.49 -7.48 2.77
C LYS A 75 -3.02 -7.94 1.40
N ALA A 76 -2.36 -7.55 0.32
CA ALA A 76 -2.72 -7.99 -1.02
C ALA A 76 -2.54 -9.51 -1.20
N ASP A 77 -1.44 -10.06 -0.71
CA ASP A 77 -1.17 -11.50 -0.79
C ASP A 77 -2.18 -12.30 0.05
N GLU A 78 -2.59 -11.81 1.22
CA GLU A 78 -3.64 -12.42 2.05
C GLU A 78 -5.01 -12.36 1.35
N ALA A 79 -5.38 -11.20 0.81
CA ALA A 79 -6.63 -11.04 0.06
C ALA A 79 -6.71 -12.02 -1.13
N LYS A 80 -5.62 -12.20 -1.88
CA LYS A 80 -5.56 -13.16 -2.99
C LYS A 80 -5.73 -14.60 -2.52
N LYS A 81 -5.15 -14.98 -1.38
CA LYS A 81 -5.37 -16.32 -0.77
C LYS A 81 -6.85 -16.52 -0.41
N ASN A 82 -7.50 -15.51 0.16
CA ASN A 82 -8.90 -15.56 0.51
C ASN A 82 -9.79 -15.66 -0.75
N ILE A 83 -9.45 -14.96 -1.83
CA ILE A 83 -10.11 -15.10 -3.13
C ILE A 83 -9.93 -16.52 -3.68
N ASP A 84 -8.74 -17.09 -3.59
CA ASP A 84 -8.48 -18.47 -4.07
C ASP A 84 -9.26 -19.51 -3.27
N ALA A 85 -9.40 -19.33 -1.97
CA ALA A 85 -10.14 -20.21 -1.08
C ALA A 85 -11.67 -20.10 -1.23
N ALA A 86 -12.18 -18.98 -1.77
CA ALA A 86 -13.61 -18.75 -1.95
C ALA A 86 -14.21 -19.77 -2.94
N THR A 87 -15.40 -20.28 -2.62
CA THR A 87 -16.10 -21.29 -3.44
C THR A 87 -17.33 -20.74 -4.15
N THR A 88 -17.76 -19.51 -3.83
CA THR A 88 -18.90 -18.83 -4.45
C THR A 88 -18.52 -17.43 -4.95
N ASP A 89 -19.24 -16.92 -5.92
CA ASP A 89 -19.02 -15.56 -6.45
C ASP A 89 -19.23 -14.49 -5.37
N GLU A 90 -20.17 -14.71 -4.46
CA GLU A 90 -20.40 -13.82 -3.32
C GLU A 90 -19.20 -13.80 -2.38
N ALA A 91 -18.65 -14.96 -2.03
CA ALA A 91 -17.45 -15.05 -1.21
C ALA A 91 -16.22 -14.43 -1.88
N VAL A 92 -16.07 -14.57 -3.22
CA VAL A 92 -15.04 -13.89 -4.01
C VAL A 92 -15.21 -12.38 -3.93
N SER A 93 -16.43 -11.87 -4.07
CA SER A 93 -16.73 -10.44 -3.99
C SER A 93 -16.47 -9.86 -2.59
N GLN A 94 -16.82 -10.58 -1.54
CA GLN A 94 -16.54 -10.21 -0.14
C GLN A 94 -15.03 -10.16 0.12
N ALA A 95 -14.28 -11.19 -0.29
CA ALA A 95 -12.83 -11.26 -0.14
C ALA A 95 -12.12 -10.12 -0.90
N LYS A 96 -12.56 -9.82 -2.13
CA LYS A 96 -12.08 -8.67 -2.91
C LYS A 96 -12.32 -7.35 -2.16
N THR A 97 -13.55 -7.13 -1.68
CA THR A 97 -13.93 -5.88 -1.00
C THR A 97 -13.14 -5.71 0.30
N ALA A 98 -13.03 -6.75 1.11
CA ALA A 98 -12.23 -6.73 2.34
C ALA A 98 -10.77 -6.40 2.02
N GLY A 99 -10.15 -7.11 1.08
CA GLY A 99 -8.75 -6.90 0.71
C GLY A 99 -8.48 -5.50 0.15
N THR A 100 -9.32 -4.99 -0.73
CA THR A 100 -9.16 -3.61 -1.24
C THR A 100 -9.31 -2.58 -0.12
N THR A 101 -10.22 -2.79 0.82
CA THR A 101 -10.40 -1.91 1.98
C THR A 101 -9.17 -1.94 2.88
N GLU A 102 -8.64 -3.11 3.21
CA GLU A 102 -7.44 -3.25 4.04
C GLU A 102 -6.23 -2.55 3.41
N ILE A 103 -5.98 -2.75 2.10
CA ILE A 103 -4.90 -2.09 1.38
C ILE A 103 -5.08 -0.57 1.37
N THR A 104 -6.28 -0.08 1.06
CA THR A 104 -6.54 1.37 0.96
C THR A 104 -6.50 2.07 2.31
N SER A 105 -6.81 1.38 3.41
CA SER A 105 -6.76 1.92 4.77
C SER A 105 -5.36 2.13 5.33
N ILE A 106 -4.33 1.54 4.71
CA ILE A 106 -2.94 1.73 5.13
C ILE A 106 -2.59 3.22 5.08
N ASN A 107 -2.21 3.77 6.22
CA ASN A 107 -1.82 5.17 6.36
C ASN A 107 -0.57 5.26 7.23
N PRO A 108 0.63 5.19 6.62
CA PRO A 108 1.87 5.26 7.37
C PRO A 108 2.01 6.62 8.08
N GLN A 109 2.50 6.59 9.30
CA GLN A 109 2.80 7.78 10.08
C GLN A 109 4.26 8.16 9.89
N ALA A 110 4.51 9.43 9.64
CA ALA A 110 5.87 9.98 9.68
C ALA A 110 6.33 10.05 11.14
N VAL A 111 7.46 9.48 11.46
CA VAL A 111 8.03 9.43 12.82
C VAL A 111 9.42 10.06 12.84
N ALA A 112 10.30 9.71 11.91
CA ALA A 112 11.69 10.13 11.91
C ALA A 112 11.85 11.66 11.82
N LYS A 113 11.29 12.30 10.82
CA LYS A 113 11.39 13.75 10.64
C LYS A 113 10.74 14.57 11.75
N PRO A 114 9.52 14.26 12.20
CA PRO A 114 8.92 14.97 13.35
C PRO A 114 9.74 14.84 14.64
N ALA A 115 10.26 13.64 14.94
CA ALA A 115 11.08 13.42 16.12
C ALA A 115 12.40 14.21 16.07
N ALA A 116 13.07 14.24 14.92
CA ALA A 116 14.28 15.01 14.73
C ALA A 116 14.02 16.51 14.88
N LYS A 117 12.96 17.05 14.29
CA LYS A 117 12.58 18.46 14.44
C LYS A 117 12.26 18.82 15.87
N GLN A 118 11.57 17.94 16.61
CA GLN A 118 11.30 18.15 18.03
C GLN A 118 12.60 18.24 18.85
N ALA A 119 13.58 17.37 18.54
CA ALA A 119 14.88 17.43 19.20
C ALA A 119 15.62 18.75 18.94
N ILE A 120 15.54 19.31 17.72
CA ILE A 120 16.08 20.63 17.39
C ILE A 120 15.35 21.74 18.17
N ASP A 121 14.03 21.68 18.28
CA ASP A 121 13.25 22.68 19.05
C ASP A 121 13.60 22.63 20.54
N ASP A 122 13.78 21.45 21.11
CA ASP A 122 14.19 21.28 22.50
C ASP A 122 15.61 21.81 22.73
N ALA A 123 16.53 21.56 21.79
CA ALA A 123 17.90 22.08 21.86
C ALA A 123 17.92 23.62 21.74
N LEU A 124 17.13 24.20 20.84
CA LEU A 124 17.00 25.64 20.70
C LEU A 124 16.48 26.28 22.00
N LYS A 125 15.42 25.74 22.58
CA LYS A 125 14.84 26.21 23.84
C LYS A 125 15.86 26.15 24.99
N ALA A 126 16.60 25.03 25.10
CA ALA A 126 17.64 24.90 26.10
C ALA A 126 18.76 25.93 25.87
N LYS A 127 19.14 26.19 24.62
CA LYS A 127 20.16 27.19 24.28
C LYS A 127 19.71 28.60 24.60
N GLU A 128 18.46 28.96 24.31
CA GLU A 128 17.89 30.29 24.66
C GLU A 128 17.91 30.53 26.18
N VAL A 129 17.49 29.53 26.98
CA VAL A 129 17.59 29.59 28.44
C VAL A 129 19.02 29.77 28.92
N ALA A 130 19.97 29.03 28.33
CA ALA A 130 21.37 29.16 28.67
C ALA A 130 21.96 30.56 28.32
N ILE A 131 21.53 31.16 27.19
CA ILE A 131 21.91 32.53 26.81
C ILE A 131 21.30 33.54 27.80
N ASP A 132 20.04 33.40 28.16
CA ASP A 132 19.34 34.31 29.08
C ASP A 132 19.98 34.29 30.47
N SER A 133 20.49 33.16 30.93
CA SER A 133 21.17 33.02 32.23
C SER A 133 22.58 33.65 32.28
N ARG A 134 23.17 34.10 31.15
CA ARG A 134 24.47 34.74 31.08
C ARG A 134 24.39 36.14 31.66
N THR A 135 25.19 36.42 32.68
CA THR A 135 25.26 37.75 33.34
C THR A 135 26.36 38.61 32.79
N ASP A 136 27.23 38.05 31.98
CA ASP A 136 28.37 38.75 31.31
C ASP A 136 28.03 39.29 29.92
N LEU A 137 26.81 39.08 29.44
CA LEU A 137 26.31 39.58 28.14
C LEU A 137 25.29 40.70 28.32
N THR A 138 25.29 41.65 27.44
CA THR A 138 24.24 42.66 27.32
C THR A 138 22.98 42.09 26.70
N ASP A 139 21.85 42.77 26.83
CA ASP A 139 20.57 42.32 26.23
C ASP A 139 20.64 42.29 24.70
N GLU A 140 21.39 43.20 24.09
CA GLU A 140 21.62 43.21 22.65
C GLU A 140 22.44 42.01 22.19
N GLU A 141 23.53 41.67 22.92
CA GLU A 141 24.36 40.47 22.63
C GLU A 141 23.56 39.18 22.80
N LYS A 142 22.71 39.07 23.83
CA LYS A 142 21.81 37.96 24.01
C LYS A 142 20.80 37.83 22.85
N ALA A 143 20.24 38.95 22.43
CA ALA A 143 19.30 38.97 21.31
C ALA A 143 19.95 38.47 20.01
N VAL A 144 21.17 38.93 19.69
CA VAL A 144 21.96 38.46 18.54
C VAL A 144 22.25 36.97 18.63
N ALA A 145 22.70 36.48 19.80
CA ALA A 145 23.03 35.07 19.98
C ALA A 145 21.79 34.18 19.85
N LYS A 146 20.62 34.61 20.36
CA LYS A 146 19.38 33.89 20.19
C LYS A 146 18.90 33.89 18.74
N ALA A 147 19.06 34.99 18.04
CA ALA A 147 18.71 35.06 16.62
C ALA A 147 19.57 34.11 15.78
N ASP A 148 20.89 34.05 16.05
CA ASP A 148 21.79 33.06 15.40
C ASP A 148 21.39 31.60 15.70
N ALA A 149 21.11 31.31 16.95
CA ALA A 149 20.68 29.97 17.35
C ALA A 149 19.37 29.57 16.63
N LYS A 150 18.41 30.48 16.53
CA LYS A 150 17.16 30.28 15.82
C LYS A 150 17.38 30.05 14.31
N ALA A 151 18.22 30.84 13.69
CA ALA A 151 18.56 30.68 12.27
C ALA A 151 19.15 29.29 11.99
N LYS A 152 20.07 28.82 12.84
CA LYS A 152 20.66 27.48 12.74
C LYS A 152 19.63 26.38 12.94
N ALA A 153 18.71 26.52 13.89
CA ALA A 153 17.63 25.56 14.09
C ALA A 153 16.70 25.48 12.88
N GLU A 154 16.35 26.61 12.27
CA GLU A 154 15.53 26.61 11.05
C GLU A 154 16.24 25.98 9.85
N GLU A 155 17.55 26.20 9.71
CA GLU A 155 18.36 25.56 8.67
C GLU A 155 18.42 24.02 8.87
N ALA A 156 18.68 23.56 10.10
CA ALA A 156 18.67 22.13 10.43
C ALA A 156 17.30 21.49 10.12
N LYS A 157 16.19 22.12 10.53
CA LYS A 157 14.85 21.63 10.20
C LYS A 157 14.59 21.56 8.70
N LYS A 158 15.11 22.52 7.93
CA LYS A 158 15.01 22.51 6.47
C LYS A 158 15.79 21.35 5.86
N ASN A 159 16.96 21.04 6.39
CA ASN A 159 17.75 19.86 5.99
C ASN A 159 17.03 18.57 6.32
N ILE A 160 16.39 18.47 7.51
CA ILE A 160 15.55 17.33 7.89
C ILE A 160 14.38 17.17 6.89
N ASP A 161 13.73 18.26 6.47
CA ASP A 161 12.65 18.18 5.48
C ASP A 161 13.12 17.64 4.14
N ALA A 162 14.32 18.01 3.73
CA ALA A 162 14.93 17.56 2.47
C ALA A 162 15.49 16.13 2.53
N ALA A 163 15.77 15.61 3.71
CA ALA A 163 16.29 14.25 3.90
C ALA A 163 15.31 13.20 3.41
N THR A 164 15.80 12.13 2.77
CA THR A 164 14.98 11.04 2.24
C THR A 164 15.15 9.73 3.02
N THR A 165 16.20 9.58 3.82
CA THR A 165 16.49 8.38 4.62
C THR A 165 16.56 8.71 6.11
N ASP A 166 16.35 7.71 6.97
CA ASP A 166 16.49 7.85 8.41
C ASP A 166 17.91 8.28 8.80
N GLU A 167 18.92 7.78 8.11
CA GLU A 167 20.32 8.19 8.33
C GLU A 167 20.51 9.67 7.98
N ALA A 168 20.00 10.14 6.84
CA ALA A 168 20.10 11.54 6.45
C ALA A 168 19.34 12.48 7.41
N VAL A 169 18.19 12.03 7.94
CA VAL A 169 17.45 12.76 8.99
C VAL A 169 18.27 12.87 10.27
N SER A 170 19.01 11.81 10.63
CA SER A 170 19.84 11.80 11.85
C SER A 170 21.10 12.67 11.73
N GLN A 171 21.58 12.92 10.49
CA GLN A 171 22.79 13.71 10.24
C GLN A 171 22.49 15.19 9.98
N ALA A 172 21.24 15.54 9.73
CA ALA A 172 20.82 16.91 9.40
C ALA A 172 20.77 17.84 10.60
#